data_605edb7575e3f971d6bfe93cbaaecf00
#
_entry.id   605edb7575e3f971d6bfe93cbaaecf00
#
_cell.length_a   1.000
_cell.length_b   1.000
_cell.length_c   1.000
_cell.angle_alpha   90.00
_cell.angle_beta   90.00
_cell.angle_gamma   90.00
#
_symmetry.space_group_name_H-M   'P 1'
#
loop_
_entity.id
_entity.type
_entity.pdbx_description
1 polymer ?
#
loop_
_entity_poly.entity_id
_entity_poly.type
_entity_poly.pdbx_seq_one_letter_code
_entity_poly.pdbx_strand_id
1 'polypeptide(L)'
;MTREECCAVVAEKDMPRTVYDMIVAMQEKYAERPAFRWVDDATRTVQEKTYGQFVEDIRRMTRYLQANVADVKGQRIVILSRTNYEYGVVTFGAVMAGAVIVTLNQKKTWPELEYELGLSEPALIFTDGIDYGYADELKAAYSDKLRPMNAYEGSTPAELANRIDPNALMMLMFTSGTTGRSKGVMLSEKNYFSAVRMYVAGQAAVMRKAQELAPKDMGKPFSHFTLVPMFHLSGFICYFAYGIHGWTLNLCADPRDVRRDMSMMHSDAMSTPPVLVEMIYNEIRRGNQDKLNGLWNLSCSSAILDPEILSYLIAHGFFINQCYSMTELAGYGLLNIAQEGEHLRALGKPDGFCEIKLDETGEICVRGDVVMLGYYKDPEATAEAIDKDGWLHSGDLARVDEDGFYYITGRRKNLIILDSGENVSPEELEKLLGKCTDIKECVVKEMGKKIGAVICCEPDKEQTVRTFVTELNRTLPLYKRISAVECTAEPLPRNAMGKLLRK
;
A
#
# COMPACT_ATOMS: atom_id res chain seq x y z
N MET A 1 -5.62 -1.58 -21.72
CA MET A 1 -5.04 -0.23 -21.79
C MET A 1 -3.58 -0.40 -22.16
N THR A 2 -3.14 0.20 -23.27
CA THR A 2 -1.74 0.13 -23.70
C THR A 2 -0.90 1.20 -22.97
N ARG A 3 0.43 1.08 -23.04
CA ARG A 3 1.36 2.10 -22.53
C ARG A 3 1.07 3.48 -23.15
N GLU A 4 0.71 3.53 -24.43
CA GLU A 4 0.36 4.77 -25.14
C GLU A 4 -0.92 5.41 -24.61
N GLU A 5 -1.94 4.60 -24.30
CA GLU A 5 -3.17 5.09 -23.67
C GLU A 5 -2.93 5.63 -22.27
N CYS A 6 -2.01 5.04 -21.50
CA CYS A 6 -1.62 5.51 -20.18
C CYS A 6 -0.77 6.78 -20.22
N CYS A 7 0.13 6.91 -21.18
CA CYS A 7 1.09 8.01 -21.26
C CYS A 7 0.54 9.31 -21.87
N ALA A 8 -0.65 9.31 -22.47
CA ALA A 8 -1.17 10.43 -23.23
C ALA A 8 -1.51 11.70 -22.41
N VAL A 9 -1.52 11.65 -21.07
CA VAL A 9 -1.90 12.80 -20.21
C VAL A 9 -0.69 13.54 -19.65
N VAL A 10 0.39 12.84 -19.32
CA VAL A 10 1.70 13.44 -19.06
C VAL A 10 2.65 12.85 -20.06
N ALA A 11 3.13 13.65 -21.01
CA ALA A 11 4.07 13.13 -21.98
C ALA A 11 5.26 12.50 -21.26
N GLU A 12 5.63 11.28 -21.61
CA GLU A 12 6.69 10.52 -20.92
C GLU A 12 8.01 11.30 -20.79
N LYS A 13 8.30 12.17 -21.77
CA LYS A 13 9.44 13.08 -21.77
C LYS A 13 9.39 14.15 -20.68
N ASP A 14 8.19 14.50 -20.21
CA ASP A 14 7.97 15.57 -19.25
C ASP A 14 7.82 15.04 -17.80
N MET A 15 7.84 13.72 -17.62
CA MET A 15 7.82 13.11 -16.29
C MET A 15 9.20 13.20 -15.63
N PRO A 16 9.28 13.64 -14.37
CA PRO A 16 10.49 13.56 -13.57
C PRO A 16 11.05 12.14 -13.54
N ARG A 17 12.36 12.02 -13.59
CA ARG A 17 13.06 10.72 -13.52
C ARG A 17 13.77 10.50 -12.19
N THR A 18 13.94 11.58 -11.43
CA THR A 18 14.62 11.60 -10.14
C THR A 18 13.83 12.41 -9.14
N VAL A 19 14.12 12.22 -7.85
CA VAL A 19 13.58 13.07 -6.77
C VAL A 19 13.98 14.53 -7.01
N TYR A 20 15.21 14.76 -7.46
CA TYR A 20 15.68 16.11 -7.78
C TYR A 20 14.82 16.78 -8.84
N ASP A 21 14.59 16.12 -9.98
CA ASP A 21 13.78 16.68 -11.08
C ASP A 21 12.35 17.00 -10.61
N MET A 22 11.80 16.13 -9.75
CA MET A 22 10.47 16.32 -9.18
C MET A 22 10.42 17.53 -8.25
N ILE A 23 11.41 17.72 -7.38
CA ILE A 23 11.50 18.89 -6.49
C ILE A 23 11.66 20.17 -7.29
N VAL A 24 12.47 20.16 -8.36
CA VAL A 24 12.59 21.31 -9.27
C VAL A 24 11.25 21.63 -9.92
N ALA A 25 10.53 20.62 -10.42
CA ALA A 25 9.20 20.82 -11.02
C ALA A 25 8.17 21.34 -10.00
N MET A 26 8.20 20.88 -8.76
CA MET A 26 7.36 21.40 -7.67
C MET A 26 7.62 22.90 -7.44
N GLN A 27 8.88 23.31 -7.40
CA GLN A 27 9.27 24.70 -7.18
C GLN A 27 8.90 25.59 -8.37
N GLU A 28 9.18 25.14 -9.59
CA GLU A 28 9.00 25.98 -10.79
C GLU A 28 7.55 26.08 -11.25
N LYS A 29 6.78 24.99 -11.13
CA LYS A 29 5.43 24.90 -11.71
C LYS A 29 4.31 25.08 -10.69
N TYR A 30 4.57 24.73 -9.41
CA TYR A 30 3.51 24.57 -8.42
C TYR A 30 3.75 25.31 -7.10
N ALA A 31 4.76 26.16 -6.98
CA ALA A 31 5.21 26.75 -5.70
C ALA A 31 4.07 27.32 -4.85
N GLU A 32 3.11 28.01 -5.48
CA GLU A 32 1.98 28.66 -4.79
C GLU A 32 0.77 27.74 -4.57
N ARG A 33 0.80 26.50 -5.09
CA ARG A 33 -0.34 25.59 -4.93
C ARG A 33 -0.26 24.88 -3.56
N PRO A 34 -1.41 24.60 -2.94
CA PRO A 34 -1.47 23.73 -1.78
C PRO A 34 -0.88 22.35 -2.10
N ALA A 35 0.14 21.94 -1.35
CA ALA A 35 0.73 20.61 -1.45
C ALA A 35 0.11 19.66 -0.42
N PHE A 36 -0.03 20.14 0.83
CA PHE A 36 -0.53 19.34 1.94
C PHE A 36 -1.56 20.08 2.75
N ARG A 37 -2.58 19.34 3.22
CA ARG A 37 -3.53 19.79 4.22
C ARG A 37 -3.69 18.73 5.29
N TRP A 38 -3.94 19.17 6.52
CA TRP A 38 -4.31 18.31 7.64
C TRP A 38 -5.15 19.09 8.65
N VAL A 39 -5.86 18.37 9.51
CA VAL A 39 -6.58 19.00 10.64
C VAL A 39 -5.64 19.00 11.84
N ASP A 40 -5.37 20.16 12.39
CA ASP A 40 -4.63 20.31 13.65
C ASP A 40 -5.53 19.89 14.83
N ASP A 41 -5.05 18.97 15.66
CA ASP A 41 -5.82 18.36 16.72
C ASP A 41 -6.10 19.34 17.88
N ALA A 42 -5.24 20.32 18.11
CA ALA A 42 -5.40 21.28 19.21
C ALA A 42 -6.38 22.40 18.83
N THR A 43 -6.24 22.94 17.62
CA THR A 43 -7.04 24.09 17.15
C THR A 43 -8.31 23.69 16.42
N ARG A 44 -8.40 22.42 15.98
CA ARG A 44 -9.49 21.90 15.16
C ARG A 44 -9.69 22.69 13.85
N THR A 45 -8.60 23.21 13.31
CA THR A 45 -8.59 23.96 12.04
C THR A 45 -7.77 23.24 10.98
N VAL A 46 -8.11 23.47 9.72
CA VAL A 46 -7.31 22.94 8.59
C VAL A 46 -6.03 23.78 8.49
N GLN A 47 -4.91 23.09 8.54
CA GLN A 47 -3.59 23.64 8.23
C GLN A 47 -3.23 23.33 6.80
N GLU A 48 -2.39 24.15 6.20
CA GLU A 48 -1.97 24.00 4.80
C GLU A 48 -0.50 24.37 4.63
N LYS A 49 0.19 23.66 3.74
CA LYS A 49 1.52 23.98 3.24
C LYS A 49 1.51 23.99 1.72
N THR A 50 2.13 25.00 1.12
CA THR A 50 2.32 25.05 -0.34
C THR A 50 3.50 24.20 -0.80
N TYR A 51 3.61 23.94 -2.10
CA TYR A 51 4.78 23.26 -2.68
C TYR A 51 6.08 24.04 -2.46
N GLY A 52 6.05 25.39 -2.57
CA GLY A 52 7.21 26.22 -2.28
C GLY A 52 7.70 26.09 -0.85
N GLN A 53 6.77 26.10 0.12
CA GLN A 53 7.11 25.86 1.52
C GLN A 53 7.66 24.45 1.74
N PHE A 54 7.08 23.45 1.10
CA PHE A 54 7.56 22.06 1.20
C PHE A 54 8.97 21.90 0.66
N VAL A 55 9.28 22.49 -0.51
CA VAL A 55 10.63 22.46 -1.08
C VAL A 55 11.63 23.17 -0.17
N GLU A 56 11.24 24.30 0.43
CA GLU A 56 12.10 25.01 1.38
C GLU A 56 12.38 24.16 2.62
N ASP A 57 11.37 23.49 3.18
CA ASP A 57 11.54 22.61 4.34
C ASP A 57 12.37 21.36 3.99
N ILE A 58 12.27 20.81 2.77
CA ILE A 58 13.16 19.75 2.24
C ILE A 58 14.62 20.24 2.23
N ARG A 59 14.88 21.45 1.75
CA ARG A 59 16.24 22.04 1.72
C ARG A 59 16.81 22.22 3.12
N ARG A 60 15.98 22.62 4.08
CA ARG A 60 16.38 22.73 5.50
C ARG A 60 16.69 21.38 6.11
N MET A 61 15.88 20.36 5.87
CA MET A 61 16.12 18.99 6.32
C MET A 61 17.39 18.41 5.69
N THR A 62 17.62 18.65 4.39
CA THR A 62 18.88 18.25 3.72
C THR A 62 20.09 18.84 4.43
N ARG A 63 20.07 20.14 4.74
CA ARG A 63 21.15 20.83 5.49
C ARG A 63 21.31 20.26 6.90
N TYR A 64 20.18 20.04 7.59
CA TYR A 64 20.21 19.44 8.93
C TYR A 64 20.92 18.10 8.94
N LEU A 65 20.59 17.21 8.02
CA LEU A 65 21.23 15.88 7.92
C LEU A 65 22.72 15.98 7.58
N GLN A 66 23.09 16.84 6.63
CA GLN A 66 24.50 17.09 6.28
C GLN A 66 25.33 17.60 7.45
N ALA A 67 24.73 18.34 8.39
CA ALA A 67 25.42 18.89 9.56
C ALA A 67 25.46 17.91 10.74
N ASN A 68 24.50 16.98 10.85
CA ASN A 68 24.34 16.14 12.04
C ASN A 68 24.65 14.64 11.80
N VAL A 69 24.92 14.24 10.55
CA VAL A 69 25.29 12.87 10.20
C VAL A 69 26.61 12.88 9.45
N ALA A 70 27.62 12.30 10.05
CA ALA A 70 28.91 12.15 9.38
C ALA A 70 28.77 11.23 8.16
N ASP A 71 29.37 11.64 7.03
CA ASP A 71 29.32 10.90 5.77
C ASP A 71 27.89 10.40 5.46
N VAL A 72 26.94 11.33 5.43
CA VAL A 72 25.49 11.06 5.35
C VAL A 72 25.10 10.15 4.17
N LYS A 73 25.89 10.10 3.12
CA LYS A 73 25.63 9.27 1.94
C LYS A 73 25.58 7.78 2.31
N GLY A 74 24.45 7.12 2.00
CA GLY A 74 24.24 5.71 2.30
C GLY A 74 23.92 5.41 3.76
N GLN A 75 23.93 6.41 4.66
CA GLN A 75 23.49 6.23 6.05
C GLN A 75 21.97 6.04 6.12
N ARG A 76 21.50 5.22 7.06
CA ARG A 76 20.07 4.91 7.21
C ARG A 76 19.43 5.93 8.14
N ILE A 77 18.43 6.62 7.60
CA ILE A 77 17.57 7.55 8.32
C ILE A 77 16.23 6.87 8.53
N VAL A 78 15.94 6.50 9.76
CA VAL A 78 14.69 5.82 10.12
C VAL A 78 13.59 6.84 10.40
N ILE A 79 12.40 6.57 9.89
CA ILE A 79 11.16 7.28 10.24
C ILE A 79 10.26 6.30 11.00
N LEU A 80 9.99 6.63 12.26
CA LEU A 80 9.12 5.89 13.17
C LEU A 80 8.01 6.83 13.66
N SER A 81 7.05 7.10 12.80
CA SER A 81 6.02 8.13 12.98
C SER A 81 4.72 7.75 12.28
N ARG A 82 3.60 8.29 12.77
CA ARG A 82 2.35 8.29 12.01
C ARG A 82 2.46 9.22 10.80
N THR A 83 1.49 9.10 9.90
CA THR A 83 1.36 9.98 8.73
C THR A 83 1.23 11.43 9.17
N ASN A 84 2.13 12.31 8.70
CA ASN A 84 2.12 13.75 8.92
C ASN A 84 2.88 14.46 7.80
N TYR A 85 2.87 15.80 7.81
CA TYR A 85 3.59 16.63 6.84
C TYR A 85 5.09 16.39 6.88
N GLU A 86 5.67 16.33 8.08
CA GLU A 86 7.10 16.18 8.30
C GLU A 86 7.64 14.84 7.79
N TYR A 87 6.77 13.82 7.66
CA TYR A 87 7.16 12.54 7.08
C TYR A 87 7.70 12.71 5.66
N GLY A 88 7.03 13.53 4.83
CA GLY A 88 7.50 13.91 3.51
C GLY A 88 8.79 14.72 3.56
N VAL A 89 8.88 15.71 4.45
CA VAL A 89 10.07 16.56 4.60
C VAL A 89 11.31 15.73 4.95
N VAL A 90 11.21 14.83 5.94
CA VAL A 90 12.31 13.92 6.33
C VAL A 90 12.69 13.01 5.16
N THR A 91 11.70 12.43 4.49
CA THR A 91 11.92 11.54 3.35
C THR A 91 12.73 12.21 2.24
N PHE A 92 12.20 13.31 1.70
CA PHE A 92 12.84 13.99 0.57
C PHE A 92 14.17 14.64 0.96
N GLY A 93 14.24 15.19 2.17
CA GLY A 93 15.49 15.77 2.69
C GLY A 93 16.60 14.73 2.85
N ALA A 94 16.27 13.53 3.30
CA ALA A 94 17.24 12.44 3.44
C ALA A 94 17.70 11.92 2.07
N VAL A 95 16.78 11.72 1.12
CA VAL A 95 17.13 11.32 -0.25
C VAL A 95 18.05 12.38 -0.87
N MET A 96 17.74 13.67 -0.74
CA MET A 96 18.56 14.76 -1.28
C MET A 96 19.91 14.90 -0.58
N ALA A 97 20.04 14.45 0.67
CA ALA A 97 21.32 14.32 1.35
C ALA A 97 22.12 13.08 0.92
N GLY A 98 21.52 12.18 0.14
CA GLY A 98 22.11 10.90 -0.30
C GLY A 98 21.99 9.78 0.72
N ALA A 99 21.16 9.93 1.75
CA ALA A 99 20.88 8.91 2.74
C ALA A 99 19.87 7.87 2.24
N VAL A 100 19.80 6.73 2.94
CA VAL A 100 18.81 5.67 2.73
C VAL A 100 17.67 5.87 3.72
N ILE A 101 16.45 5.99 3.22
CA ILE A 101 15.24 6.06 4.04
C ILE A 101 14.85 4.66 4.50
N VAL A 102 14.53 4.53 5.79
CA VAL A 102 13.97 3.32 6.39
C VAL A 102 12.63 3.66 7.02
N THR A 103 11.56 3.07 6.51
CA THR A 103 10.21 3.32 7.01
C THR A 103 9.75 2.17 7.90
N LEU A 104 9.41 2.46 9.15
CA LEU A 104 8.97 1.45 10.12
C LEU A 104 7.54 1.69 10.58
N ASN A 105 6.84 0.59 10.83
CA ASN A 105 5.50 0.64 11.41
C ASN A 105 5.58 0.88 12.93
N GLN A 106 5.20 2.06 13.36
CA GLN A 106 5.20 2.47 14.77
C GLN A 106 4.24 1.67 15.66
N LYS A 107 3.32 0.89 15.07
CA LYS A 107 2.37 0.05 15.83
C LYS A 107 2.88 -1.37 16.09
N LYS A 108 4.10 -1.69 15.69
CA LYS A 108 4.75 -2.97 16.00
C LYS A 108 5.15 -3.05 17.47
N THR A 109 5.31 -4.28 17.94
CA THR A 109 5.86 -4.55 19.28
C THR A 109 7.36 -4.23 19.33
N TRP A 110 7.89 -3.96 20.55
CA TRP A 110 9.31 -3.68 20.71
C TRP A 110 10.24 -4.76 20.12
N PRO A 111 10.01 -6.07 20.34
CA PRO A 111 10.89 -7.09 19.74
C PRO A 111 10.92 -7.07 18.21
N GLU A 112 9.83 -6.70 17.55
CA GLU A 112 9.79 -6.56 16.09
C GLU A 112 10.58 -5.31 15.65
N LEU A 113 10.37 -4.19 16.34
CA LEU A 113 11.09 -2.94 16.06
C LEU A 113 12.59 -3.04 16.38
N GLU A 114 12.96 -3.67 17.49
CA GLU A 114 14.35 -3.92 17.86
C GLU A 114 15.09 -4.69 16.78
N TYR A 115 14.45 -5.73 16.24
CA TYR A 115 15.00 -6.49 15.12
C TYR A 115 15.19 -5.62 13.87
N GLU A 116 14.19 -4.84 13.46
CA GLU A 116 14.24 -4.01 12.26
C GLU A 116 15.23 -2.84 12.42
N LEU A 117 15.28 -2.22 13.59
CA LEU A 117 16.27 -1.19 13.93
C LEU A 117 17.68 -1.76 13.97
N GLY A 118 17.86 -2.93 14.58
CA GLY A 118 19.14 -3.63 14.62
C GLY A 118 19.64 -4.00 13.23
N LEU A 119 18.75 -4.48 12.36
CA LEU A 119 19.09 -4.84 10.97
C LEU A 119 19.46 -3.60 10.15
N SER A 120 18.71 -2.49 10.30
CA SER A 120 18.91 -1.26 9.54
C SER A 120 20.09 -0.42 10.02
N GLU A 121 20.55 -0.57 11.28
CA GLU A 121 21.68 0.18 11.86
C GLU A 121 21.54 1.70 11.62
N PRO A 122 20.52 2.37 12.21
CA PRO A 122 20.19 3.75 11.88
C PRO A 122 21.29 4.73 12.33
N ALA A 123 21.55 5.76 11.51
CA ALA A 123 22.32 6.92 11.93
C ALA A 123 21.45 7.87 12.77
N LEU A 124 20.21 8.12 12.35
CA LEU A 124 19.21 8.87 13.10
C LEU A 124 17.85 8.18 13.00
N ILE A 125 17.00 8.41 14.00
CA ILE A 125 15.62 7.94 14.09
C ILE A 125 14.73 9.16 14.35
N PHE A 126 13.87 9.48 13.38
CA PHE A 126 12.87 10.53 13.51
C PHE A 126 11.57 9.96 14.06
N THR A 127 11.02 10.60 15.09
CA THR A 127 9.80 10.14 15.78
C THR A 127 8.85 11.31 16.05
N ASP A 128 7.54 11.04 16.06
CA ASP A 128 6.48 12.01 16.39
C ASP A 128 6.31 12.23 17.90
N GLY A 129 7.13 11.56 18.72
CA GLY A 129 7.09 11.71 20.17
C GLY A 129 5.90 11.03 20.87
N ILE A 130 5.07 10.29 20.12
CA ILE A 130 3.96 9.54 20.70
C ILE A 130 4.49 8.25 21.32
N ASP A 131 4.02 7.94 22.52
CA ASP A 131 4.31 6.66 23.14
C ASP A 131 3.33 5.59 22.58
N TYR A 132 3.93 4.61 21.89
CA TYR A 132 3.22 3.44 21.37
C TYR A 132 3.39 2.20 22.27
N GLY A 133 3.89 2.38 23.52
CA GLY A 133 4.11 1.32 24.50
C GLY A 133 5.53 0.74 24.52
N TYR A 134 6.49 1.44 23.91
CA TYR A 134 7.92 1.05 23.87
C TYR A 134 8.87 2.25 23.96
N ALA A 135 8.38 3.41 24.45
CA ALA A 135 9.17 4.65 24.49
C ALA A 135 10.42 4.53 25.36
N ASP A 136 10.32 3.81 26.49
CA ASP A 136 11.45 3.62 27.40
C ASP A 136 12.52 2.72 26.79
N GLU A 137 12.15 1.62 26.14
CA GLU A 137 13.08 0.71 25.46
C GLU A 137 13.77 1.40 24.28
N LEU A 138 13.01 2.13 23.47
CA LEU A 138 13.55 2.90 22.35
C LEU A 138 14.54 3.95 22.82
N LYS A 139 14.22 4.68 23.90
CA LYS A 139 15.11 5.69 24.50
C LYS A 139 16.35 5.06 25.12
N ALA A 140 16.20 3.93 25.81
CA ALA A 140 17.34 3.22 26.39
C ALA A 140 18.33 2.74 25.32
N ALA A 141 17.83 2.26 24.18
CA ALA A 141 18.67 1.70 23.10
C ALA A 141 19.23 2.76 22.13
N TYR A 142 18.54 3.89 21.92
CA TYR A 142 18.84 4.83 20.81
C TYR A 142 18.74 6.31 21.20
N SER A 143 18.89 6.71 22.48
CA SER A 143 18.71 8.09 22.94
C SER A 143 19.54 9.13 22.19
N ASP A 144 20.76 8.79 21.80
CA ASP A 144 21.68 9.65 21.05
C ASP A 144 21.24 9.86 19.58
N LYS A 145 20.42 8.95 19.02
CA LYS A 145 19.96 8.94 17.64
C LYS A 145 18.55 9.49 17.44
N LEU A 146 17.77 9.61 18.53
CA LEU A 146 16.37 10.09 18.45
C LEU A 146 16.29 11.57 18.10
N ARG A 147 15.42 11.91 17.17
CA ARG A 147 15.13 13.31 16.76
C ARG A 147 13.63 13.50 16.59
N PRO A 148 13.08 14.68 16.93
CA PRO A 148 11.72 15.02 16.58
C PRO A 148 11.60 15.23 15.07
N MET A 149 10.40 15.00 14.51
CA MET A 149 10.14 15.09 13.08
C MET A 149 10.48 16.48 12.50
N ASN A 150 10.32 17.54 13.29
CA ASN A 150 10.61 18.93 12.92
C ASN A 150 12.01 19.42 13.30
N ALA A 151 12.96 18.55 13.57
CA ALA A 151 14.33 18.91 13.98
C ALA A 151 15.09 19.83 13.00
N TYR A 152 14.62 19.93 11.77
CA TYR A 152 15.16 20.77 10.70
C TYR A 152 14.80 22.26 10.85
N GLU A 153 13.79 22.60 11.65
CA GLU A 153 13.41 23.98 11.91
C GLU A 153 14.60 24.77 12.46
N GLY A 154 14.85 25.91 11.92
CA GLY A 154 16.04 26.71 12.28
C GLY A 154 17.31 26.40 11.47
N SER A 155 17.34 25.34 10.66
CA SER A 155 18.43 25.12 9.70
C SER A 155 18.30 26.06 8.50
N THR A 156 19.44 26.53 7.98
CA THR A 156 19.44 27.27 6.70
C THR A 156 19.21 26.30 5.55
N PRO A 157 18.52 26.74 4.47
CA PRO A 157 18.29 25.87 3.32
C PRO A 157 19.58 25.46 2.60
N ALA A 158 19.67 24.20 2.19
CA ALA A 158 20.77 23.71 1.34
C ALA A 158 20.50 24.06 -0.13
N GLU A 159 21.57 24.17 -0.92
CA GLU A 159 21.45 24.01 -2.36
C GLU A 159 21.29 22.53 -2.67
N LEU A 160 20.24 22.21 -3.44
CA LEU A 160 19.99 20.86 -3.91
C LEU A 160 20.74 20.63 -5.22
N ALA A 161 21.29 19.44 -5.37
CA ALA A 161 21.94 19.02 -6.60
C ALA A 161 21.58 17.55 -6.86
N ASN A 162 21.43 17.18 -8.15
CA ASN A 162 21.25 15.80 -8.53
C ASN A 162 22.61 15.07 -8.40
N ARG A 163 22.79 14.40 -7.26
CA ARG A 163 24.02 13.65 -6.92
C ARG A 163 23.75 12.19 -6.62
N ILE A 164 22.54 11.71 -6.89
CA ILE A 164 22.09 10.37 -6.57
C ILE A 164 22.39 9.46 -7.75
N ASP A 165 23.02 8.32 -7.47
CA ASP A 165 23.06 7.22 -8.42
C ASP A 165 21.67 6.56 -8.43
N PRO A 166 20.93 6.58 -9.55
CA PRO A 166 19.57 6.06 -9.59
C PRO A 166 19.48 4.55 -9.32
N ASN A 167 20.59 3.83 -9.40
CA ASN A 167 20.67 2.40 -9.09
C ASN A 167 21.09 2.13 -7.63
N ALA A 168 21.54 3.15 -6.90
CA ALA A 168 21.90 2.98 -5.50
C ALA A 168 20.66 2.75 -4.62
N LEU A 169 20.86 2.09 -3.50
CA LEU A 169 19.81 1.91 -2.49
C LEU A 169 19.33 3.28 -1.99
N MET A 170 18.05 3.56 -2.20
CA MET A 170 17.38 4.78 -1.73
C MET A 170 16.53 4.52 -0.49
N MET A 171 15.89 3.34 -0.42
CA MET A 171 14.87 3.06 0.59
C MET A 171 14.88 1.60 1.03
N LEU A 172 14.60 1.39 2.31
CA LEU A 172 14.27 0.09 2.90
C LEU A 172 12.83 0.12 3.42
N MET A 173 12.01 -0.79 2.95
CA MET A 173 10.65 -1.01 3.46
C MET A 173 10.53 -2.42 4.04
N PHE A 174 10.07 -2.52 5.29
CA PHE A 174 9.94 -3.81 5.94
C PHE A 174 8.57 -4.43 5.69
N THR A 175 8.57 -5.68 5.20
CA THR A 175 7.37 -6.50 5.00
C THR A 175 7.29 -7.61 6.04
N SER A 176 6.07 -7.99 6.44
CA SER A 176 5.87 -9.17 7.28
C SER A 176 6.23 -10.42 6.47
N GLY A 177 7.43 -10.93 6.71
CA GLY A 177 7.92 -12.15 6.06
C GLY A 177 7.02 -13.35 6.35
N THR A 178 7.00 -14.28 5.41
CA THR A 178 6.22 -15.53 5.53
C THR A 178 6.80 -16.50 6.56
N THR A 179 8.08 -16.32 6.92
CA THR A 179 8.84 -17.10 7.91
C THR A 179 8.71 -16.56 9.33
N GLY A 180 7.90 -15.52 9.56
CA GLY A 180 7.66 -14.90 10.86
C GLY A 180 8.58 -13.74 11.22
N ARG A 181 9.67 -13.50 10.46
CA ARG A 181 10.51 -12.30 10.62
C ARG A 181 10.33 -11.36 9.44
N SER A 182 10.36 -10.06 9.71
CA SER A 182 10.29 -9.02 8.67
C SER A 182 11.50 -9.09 7.76
N LYS A 183 11.28 -8.86 6.45
CA LYS A 183 12.33 -8.71 5.45
C LYS A 183 12.39 -7.25 5.00
N GLY A 184 13.60 -6.69 4.90
CA GLY A 184 13.82 -5.34 4.38
C GLY A 184 13.92 -5.35 2.86
N VAL A 185 12.90 -4.87 2.17
CA VAL A 185 12.88 -4.73 0.71
C VAL A 185 13.75 -3.54 0.32
N MET A 186 14.73 -3.76 -0.54
CA MET A 186 15.65 -2.74 -1.05
C MET A 186 15.13 -2.11 -2.33
N LEU A 187 14.90 -0.80 -2.32
CA LEU A 187 14.45 -0.05 -3.49
C LEU A 187 15.46 1.04 -3.86
N SER A 188 15.83 1.09 -5.13
CA SER A 188 16.60 2.20 -5.70
C SER A 188 15.68 3.33 -6.14
N GLU A 189 16.24 4.51 -6.41
CA GLU A 189 15.50 5.62 -7.02
C GLU A 189 14.90 5.18 -8.37
N LYS A 190 15.64 4.42 -9.18
CA LYS A 190 15.19 3.88 -10.47
C LYS A 190 13.97 2.98 -10.32
N ASN A 191 13.99 2.02 -9.38
CA ASN A 191 12.84 1.15 -9.14
C ASN A 191 11.62 1.99 -8.77
N TYR A 192 11.81 2.91 -7.83
CA TYR A 192 10.73 3.69 -7.28
C TYR A 192 10.12 4.65 -8.30
N PHE A 193 10.94 5.40 -9.06
CA PHE A 193 10.43 6.28 -10.11
C PHE A 193 9.81 5.55 -11.29
N SER A 194 10.25 4.33 -11.60
CA SER A 194 9.56 3.47 -12.57
C SER A 194 8.13 3.16 -12.11
N ALA A 195 7.95 2.83 -10.83
CA ALA A 195 6.64 2.61 -10.24
C ALA A 195 5.80 3.89 -10.12
N VAL A 196 6.41 5.02 -9.76
CA VAL A 196 5.73 6.33 -9.72
C VAL A 196 5.21 6.71 -11.10
N ARG A 197 6.01 6.54 -12.16
CA ARG A 197 5.59 6.82 -13.55
C ARG A 197 4.44 5.93 -13.99
N MET A 198 4.48 4.65 -13.64
CA MET A 198 3.39 3.72 -13.85
C MET A 198 2.11 4.17 -13.13
N TYR A 199 2.24 4.57 -11.85
CA TYR A 199 1.12 5.09 -11.06
C TYR A 199 0.51 6.36 -11.67
N VAL A 200 1.34 7.32 -12.09
CA VAL A 200 0.91 8.57 -12.75
C VAL A 200 0.17 8.27 -14.05
N ALA A 201 0.67 7.35 -14.86
CA ALA A 201 0.01 6.93 -16.09
C ALA A 201 -1.33 6.23 -15.82
N GLY A 202 -1.39 5.38 -14.79
CA GLY A 202 -2.60 4.72 -14.34
C GLY A 202 -3.65 5.74 -13.86
N GLN A 203 -3.26 6.75 -13.08
CA GLN A 203 -4.15 7.84 -12.68
C GLN A 203 -4.70 8.62 -13.88
N ALA A 204 -3.88 8.87 -14.88
CA ALA A 204 -4.32 9.51 -16.11
C ALA A 204 -5.40 8.69 -16.85
N ALA A 205 -5.27 7.38 -16.87
CA ALA A 205 -6.27 6.49 -17.44
C ALA A 205 -7.57 6.45 -16.61
N VAL A 206 -7.46 6.39 -15.29
CA VAL A 206 -8.59 6.52 -14.35
C VAL A 206 -9.35 7.81 -14.64
N MET A 207 -8.63 8.94 -14.73
CA MET A 207 -9.25 10.25 -14.97
C MET A 207 -9.96 10.33 -16.32
N ARG A 208 -9.35 9.83 -17.41
CA ARG A 208 -10.02 9.77 -18.72
C ARG A 208 -11.28 8.94 -18.66
N LYS A 209 -11.20 7.72 -18.12
CA LYS A 209 -12.37 6.83 -18.03
C LYS A 209 -13.47 7.41 -17.16
N ALA A 210 -13.13 8.06 -16.06
CA ALA A 210 -14.10 8.74 -15.21
C ALA A 210 -14.79 9.90 -15.94
N GLN A 211 -14.06 10.70 -16.73
CA GLN A 211 -14.63 11.78 -17.53
C GLN A 211 -15.56 11.27 -18.65
N GLU A 212 -15.26 10.14 -19.26
CA GLU A 212 -16.13 9.50 -20.25
C GLU A 212 -17.47 9.05 -19.64
N LEU A 213 -17.44 8.47 -18.43
CA LEU A 213 -18.63 7.93 -17.78
C LEU A 213 -19.49 8.99 -17.08
N ALA A 214 -18.85 9.94 -16.40
CA ALA A 214 -19.50 11.00 -15.67
C ALA A 214 -18.58 12.24 -15.62
N PRO A 215 -18.74 13.21 -16.52
CA PRO A 215 -17.91 14.41 -16.54
C PRO A 215 -17.88 15.12 -15.19
N LYS A 216 -16.69 15.40 -14.69
CA LYS A 216 -16.43 16.12 -13.43
C LYS A 216 -15.76 17.45 -13.75
N ASP A 217 -15.99 18.47 -12.89
CA ASP A 217 -15.26 19.73 -12.99
C ASP A 217 -13.80 19.54 -12.58
N MET A 218 -12.91 19.54 -13.57
CA MET A 218 -11.47 19.39 -13.39
C MET A 218 -10.74 20.74 -13.36
N GLY A 219 -11.48 21.85 -13.25
CA GLY A 219 -10.91 23.21 -13.25
C GLY A 219 -10.16 23.61 -11.98
N LYS A 220 -10.21 22.78 -10.93
CA LYS A 220 -9.48 22.98 -9.66
C LYS A 220 -8.33 22.00 -9.54
N PRO A 221 -7.27 22.34 -8.77
CA PRO A 221 -6.26 21.36 -8.40
C PRO A 221 -6.93 20.15 -7.75
N PHE A 222 -6.65 18.97 -8.28
CA PHE A 222 -7.16 17.70 -7.75
C PHE A 222 -6.64 17.47 -6.33
N SER A 223 -7.47 16.94 -5.45
CA SER A 223 -7.12 16.68 -4.07
C SER A 223 -7.37 15.22 -3.71
N HIS A 224 -6.45 14.66 -2.93
CA HIS A 224 -6.47 13.28 -2.51
C HIS A 224 -6.44 13.15 -0.99
N PHE A 225 -7.38 12.43 -0.45
CA PHE A 225 -7.40 12.10 0.97
C PHE A 225 -6.62 10.81 1.22
N THR A 226 -5.67 10.84 2.12
CA THR A 226 -4.90 9.67 2.50
C THR A 226 -4.96 9.38 4.00
N LEU A 227 -5.31 8.14 4.32
CA LEU A 227 -5.22 7.54 5.63
C LEU A 227 -4.25 6.36 5.62
N VAL A 228 -3.80 5.96 4.42
CA VAL A 228 -2.84 4.85 4.28
C VAL A 228 -1.52 5.25 4.92
N PRO A 229 -0.99 4.43 5.85
CA PRO A 229 0.25 4.77 6.54
C PRO A 229 1.42 4.94 5.58
N MET A 230 2.26 5.96 5.82
CA MET A 230 3.40 6.27 4.98
C MET A 230 4.57 5.28 5.08
N PHE A 231 4.59 4.43 6.11
CA PHE A 231 5.51 3.29 6.15
C PHE A 231 5.11 2.15 5.18
N HIS A 232 3.90 2.23 4.61
CA HIS A 232 3.43 1.30 3.59
C HIS A 232 3.58 1.91 2.20
N LEU A 233 3.99 1.11 1.23
CA LEU A 233 4.24 1.55 -0.14
C LEU A 233 3.08 2.34 -0.74
N SER A 234 1.84 1.88 -0.54
CA SER A 234 0.64 2.53 -1.08
C SER A 234 0.41 3.95 -0.53
N GLY A 235 0.81 4.22 0.72
CA GLY A 235 0.78 5.57 1.28
C GLY A 235 1.96 6.40 0.78
N PHE A 236 3.13 5.79 0.77
CA PHE A 236 4.37 6.45 0.39
C PHE A 236 4.38 6.96 -1.06
N ILE A 237 3.85 6.17 -2.01
CA ILE A 237 3.79 6.55 -3.43
C ILE A 237 2.95 7.80 -3.67
N CYS A 238 1.99 8.12 -2.80
CA CYS A 238 1.15 9.30 -2.92
C CYS A 238 1.96 10.59 -2.88
N TYR A 239 2.98 10.71 -2.03
CA TYR A 239 3.84 11.90 -1.99
C TYR A 239 4.47 12.21 -3.35
N PHE A 240 4.93 11.18 -4.04
CA PHE A 240 5.62 11.33 -5.32
C PHE A 240 4.63 11.57 -6.45
N ALA A 241 3.61 10.74 -6.58
CA ALA A 241 2.66 10.83 -7.68
C ALA A 241 1.90 12.16 -7.67
N TYR A 242 1.43 12.60 -6.50
CA TYR A 242 0.70 13.87 -6.41
C TYR A 242 1.62 15.08 -6.56
N GLY A 243 2.88 14.96 -6.11
CA GLY A 243 3.90 15.98 -6.34
C GLY A 243 4.20 16.23 -7.82
N ILE A 244 4.18 15.18 -8.65
CA ILE A 244 4.36 15.31 -10.10
C ILE A 244 3.22 16.08 -10.76
N HIS A 245 2.00 15.89 -10.27
CA HIS A 245 0.81 16.55 -10.80
C HIS A 245 0.55 17.95 -10.21
N GLY A 246 1.22 18.31 -9.14
CA GLY A 246 0.89 19.52 -8.37
C GLY A 246 -0.50 19.44 -7.73
N TRP A 247 -0.92 18.23 -7.31
CA TRP A 247 -2.18 17.97 -6.61
C TRP A 247 -2.01 18.12 -5.10
N THR A 248 -3.12 18.33 -4.40
CA THR A 248 -3.11 18.48 -2.94
C THR A 248 -3.28 17.13 -2.25
N LEU A 249 -2.44 16.83 -1.25
CA LEU A 249 -2.55 15.66 -0.41
C LEU A 249 -3.14 16.04 0.96
N ASN A 250 -4.36 15.58 1.24
CA ASN A 250 -5.03 15.76 2.51
C ASN A 250 -4.66 14.60 3.45
N LEU A 251 -3.93 14.91 4.52
CA LEU A 251 -3.36 13.90 5.43
C LEU A 251 -4.32 13.68 6.61
N CYS A 252 -4.65 12.43 6.88
CA CYS A 252 -5.33 12.00 8.09
C CYS A 252 -4.38 11.07 8.88
N ALA A 253 -3.96 11.50 10.05
CA ALA A 253 -2.97 10.79 10.85
C ALA A 253 -3.56 9.62 11.65
N ASP A 254 -4.84 9.71 12.03
CA ASP A 254 -5.52 8.73 12.88
C ASP A 254 -6.82 8.23 12.23
N PRO A 255 -7.00 6.91 12.10
CA PRO A 255 -8.25 6.34 11.58
C PRO A 255 -9.51 6.74 12.36
N ARG A 256 -9.38 7.08 13.63
CA ARG A 256 -10.51 7.52 14.47
C ARG A 256 -11.08 8.88 14.04
N ASP A 257 -10.24 9.71 13.40
CA ASP A 257 -10.59 11.06 12.98
C ASP A 257 -11.07 11.14 11.51
N VAL A 258 -11.08 10.03 10.77
CA VAL A 258 -11.33 9.99 9.32
C VAL A 258 -12.61 10.72 8.91
N ARG A 259 -13.73 10.54 9.65
CA ARG A 259 -14.99 11.20 9.32
C ARG A 259 -14.96 12.71 9.54
N ARG A 260 -14.29 13.15 10.61
CA ARG A 260 -14.06 14.58 10.88
C ARG A 260 -13.23 15.20 9.78
N ASP A 261 -12.07 14.63 9.49
CA ASP A 261 -11.10 15.18 8.58
C ASP A 261 -11.62 15.22 7.13
N MET A 262 -12.33 14.16 6.71
CA MET A 262 -13.01 14.16 5.40
C MET A 262 -14.04 15.26 5.29
N SER A 263 -14.84 15.50 6.32
CA SER A 263 -15.87 16.56 6.29
C SER A 263 -15.27 17.97 6.23
N MET A 264 -14.04 18.16 6.72
CA MET A 264 -13.35 19.46 6.78
C MET A 264 -12.48 19.74 5.54
N MET A 265 -11.98 18.71 4.87
CA MET A 265 -11.06 18.82 3.73
C MET A 265 -11.70 18.25 2.47
N HIS A 266 -12.04 19.13 1.52
CA HIS A 266 -12.50 18.69 0.20
C HIS A 266 -11.50 17.72 -0.43
N SER A 267 -12.02 16.61 -0.95
CA SER A 267 -11.18 15.59 -1.58
C SER A 267 -11.90 14.96 -2.77
N ASP A 268 -11.20 14.85 -3.89
CA ASP A 268 -11.72 14.21 -5.10
C ASP A 268 -11.51 12.70 -5.07
N ALA A 269 -10.38 12.26 -4.53
CA ALA A 269 -9.99 10.85 -4.48
C ALA A 269 -9.51 10.41 -3.11
N MET A 270 -9.50 9.09 -2.92
CA MET A 270 -8.96 8.44 -1.73
C MET A 270 -8.32 7.09 -2.09
N SER A 271 -7.07 6.89 -1.60
CA SER A 271 -6.49 5.53 -1.53
C SER A 271 -6.99 4.84 -0.27
N THR A 272 -7.56 3.65 -0.43
CA THR A 272 -8.34 3.05 0.66
C THR A 272 -8.21 1.54 0.72
N PRO A 273 -8.02 0.97 1.92
CA PRO A 273 -8.21 -0.46 2.14
C PRO A 273 -9.71 -0.81 2.13
N PRO A 274 -10.07 -2.09 1.97
CA PRO A 274 -11.47 -2.53 1.90
C PRO A 274 -12.36 -2.02 3.03
N VAL A 275 -11.88 -2.00 4.26
CA VAL A 275 -12.65 -1.54 5.44
C VAL A 275 -13.14 -0.09 5.31
N LEU A 276 -12.39 0.77 4.63
CA LEU A 276 -12.82 2.15 4.40
C LEU A 276 -13.80 2.24 3.24
N VAL A 277 -13.71 1.37 2.23
CA VAL A 277 -14.73 1.26 1.17
C VAL A 277 -16.08 0.86 1.79
N GLU A 278 -16.07 -0.10 2.70
CA GLU A 278 -17.27 -0.48 3.46
C GLU A 278 -17.82 0.66 4.32
N MET A 279 -16.94 1.45 4.96
CA MET A 279 -17.34 2.64 5.70
C MET A 279 -18.06 3.64 4.77
N ILE A 280 -17.48 3.94 3.62
CA ILE A 280 -18.05 4.86 2.61
C ILE A 280 -19.40 4.30 2.13
N TYR A 281 -19.48 3.03 1.79
CA TYR A 281 -20.71 2.34 1.41
C TYR A 281 -21.80 2.54 2.47
N ASN A 282 -21.48 2.35 3.76
CA ASN A 282 -22.42 2.54 4.85
C ASN A 282 -22.86 4.00 5.03
N GLU A 283 -21.95 4.97 4.82
CA GLU A 283 -22.33 6.41 4.87
C GLU A 283 -23.27 6.77 3.71
N ILE A 284 -23.05 6.26 2.50
CA ILE A 284 -23.96 6.47 1.36
C ILE A 284 -25.34 5.86 1.66
N ARG A 285 -25.41 4.63 2.18
CA ARG A 285 -26.67 3.99 2.55
C ARG A 285 -27.48 4.75 3.61
N ARG A 286 -26.78 5.50 4.48
CA ARG A 286 -27.39 6.38 5.49
C ARG A 286 -27.80 7.75 4.96
N GLY A 287 -27.57 8.04 3.69
CA GLY A 287 -27.81 9.35 3.08
C GLY A 287 -26.83 10.44 3.48
N ASN A 288 -25.63 10.10 3.93
CA ASN A 288 -24.58 11.00 4.38
C ASN A 288 -23.54 11.32 3.30
N GLN A 289 -23.91 11.30 2.03
CA GLN A 289 -22.96 11.53 0.94
C GLN A 289 -22.30 12.91 0.98
N ASP A 290 -23.02 13.93 1.46
CA ASP A 290 -22.52 15.28 1.67
C ASP A 290 -21.33 15.36 2.64
N LYS A 291 -21.28 14.45 3.63
CA LYS A 291 -20.17 14.37 4.60
C LYS A 291 -18.86 13.83 4.00
N LEU A 292 -18.90 13.27 2.80
CA LEU A 292 -17.73 12.83 2.06
C LEU A 292 -17.05 13.98 1.29
N ASN A 293 -17.61 15.18 1.35
CA ASN A 293 -17.04 16.45 0.92
C ASN A 293 -16.36 16.40 -0.47
N GLY A 294 -17.11 15.92 -1.46
CA GLY A 294 -16.68 15.89 -2.86
C GLY A 294 -16.02 14.60 -3.31
N LEU A 295 -15.79 13.64 -2.42
CA LEU A 295 -15.15 12.35 -2.75
C LEU A 295 -15.95 11.58 -3.80
N TRP A 296 -15.29 11.21 -4.89
CA TRP A 296 -15.91 10.45 -5.98
C TRP A 296 -15.01 9.35 -6.57
N ASN A 297 -13.69 9.36 -6.32
CA ASN A 297 -12.75 8.37 -6.85
C ASN A 297 -12.12 7.58 -5.71
N LEU A 298 -12.25 6.26 -5.75
CA LEU A 298 -11.67 5.34 -4.78
C LEU A 298 -10.63 4.45 -5.45
N SER A 299 -9.38 4.51 -4.97
CA SER A 299 -8.33 3.60 -5.38
C SER A 299 -8.13 2.54 -4.30
N CYS A 300 -8.47 1.29 -4.59
CA CYS A 300 -8.35 0.19 -3.63
C CYS A 300 -7.23 -0.77 -3.99
N SER A 301 -6.49 -1.19 -2.97
CA SER A 301 -5.46 -2.21 -3.07
C SER A 301 -5.48 -3.13 -1.85
N SER A 302 -4.64 -4.15 -1.84
CA SER A 302 -4.39 -5.07 -0.72
C SER A 302 -5.40 -6.22 -0.55
N ALA A 303 -6.63 -6.13 -1.02
CA ALA A 303 -7.60 -7.23 -1.06
C ALA A 303 -8.69 -6.97 -2.09
N ILE A 304 -9.36 -8.05 -2.52
CA ILE A 304 -10.50 -7.99 -3.44
C ILE A 304 -11.71 -7.43 -2.70
N LEU A 305 -12.38 -6.46 -3.32
CA LEU A 305 -13.62 -5.89 -2.81
C LEU A 305 -14.83 -6.76 -3.18
N ASP A 306 -15.88 -6.66 -2.35
CA ASP A 306 -17.16 -7.27 -2.64
C ASP A 306 -17.80 -6.60 -3.87
N PRO A 307 -18.13 -7.35 -4.93
CA PRO A 307 -18.74 -6.80 -6.14
C PRO A 307 -20.08 -6.12 -5.93
N GLU A 308 -20.85 -6.52 -4.92
CA GLU A 308 -22.12 -5.86 -4.57
C GLU A 308 -21.88 -4.46 -4.03
N ILE A 309 -20.89 -4.31 -3.15
CA ILE A 309 -20.44 -3.01 -2.62
C ILE A 309 -19.93 -2.14 -3.77
N LEU A 310 -19.09 -2.70 -4.64
CA LEU A 310 -18.56 -1.99 -5.82
C LEU A 310 -19.69 -1.50 -6.73
N SER A 311 -20.60 -2.37 -7.13
CA SER A 311 -21.72 -2.04 -8.00
C SER A 311 -22.62 -0.98 -7.39
N TYR A 312 -22.87 -1.06 -6.09
CA TYR A 312 -23.67 -0.08 -5.37
C TYR A 312 -23.01 1.30 -5.38
N LEU A 313 -21.73 1.40 -5.05
CA LEU A 313 -20.99 2.67 -5.03
C LEU A 313 -20.89 3.28 -6.43
N ILE A 314 -20.63 2.48 -7.46
CA ILE A 314 -20.59 2.92 -8.85
C ILE A 314 -21.95 3.49 -9.28
N ALA A 315 -23.06 2.83 -8.92
CA ALA A 315 -24.42 3.33 -9.18
C ALA A 315 -24.71 4.66 -8.45
N HIS A 316 -23.97 4.98 -7.38
CA HIS A 316 -24.06 6.26 -6.65
C HIS A 316 -23.00 7.30 -7.07
N GLY A 317 -22.39 7.13 -8.26
CA GLY A 317 -21.50 8.12 -8.87
C GLY A 317 -20.04 8.05 -8.47
N PHE A 318 -19.62 6.96 -7.80
CA PHE A 318 -18.21 6.71 -7.53
C PHE A 318 -17.54 6.06 -8.74
N PHE A 319 -16.30 6.44 -8.98
CA PHE A 319 -15.37 5.71 -9.83
C PHE A 319 -14.44 4.90 -8.94
N ILE A 320 -14.33 3.60 -9.20
CA ILE A 320 -13.50 2.71 -8.37
C ILE A 320 -12.47 2.04 -9.24
N ASN A 321 -11.20 2.18 -8.84
CA ASN A 321 -10.11 1.45 -9.46
C ASN A 321 -9.44 0.54 -8.43
N GLN A 322 -8.97 -0.61 -8.89
CA GLN A 322 -8.28 -1.59 -8.06
C GLN A 322 -6.89 -1.83 -8.65
N CYS A 323 -5.90 -2.05 -7.80
CA CYS A 323 -4.57 -2.39 -8.24
C CYS A 323 -3.98 -3.56 -7.45
N TYR A 324 -3.28 -4.44 -8.16
CA TYR A 324 -2.45 -5.47 -7.58
C TYR A 324 -1.05 -4.90 -7.36
N SER A 325 -0.60 -4.89 -6.12
CA SER A 325 0.66 -4.27 -5.71
C SER A 325 1.39 -5.10 -4.66
N MET A 326 2.70 -4.98 -4.62
CA MET A 326 3.54 -5.51 -3.55
C MET A 326 4.77 -4.63 -3.36
N THR A 327 5.36 -4.68 -2.17
CA THR A 327 6.52 -3.85 -1.82
C THR A 327 7.72 -4.17 -2.72
N GLU A 328 7.88 -5.43 -3.07
CA GLU A 328 8.95 -5.96 -3.93
C GLU A 328 8.86 -5.45 -5.39
N LEU A 329 7.73 -4.84 -5.77
CA LEU A 329 7.54 -4.18 -7.07
C LEU A 329 7.64 -2.64 -7.01
N ALA A 330 8.04 -2.07 -5.88
CA ALA A 330 8.03 -0.62 -5.64
C ALA A 330 6.66 0.07 -5.94
N GLY A 331 5.65 -0.66 -6.36
CA GLY A 331 4.35 -0.16 -6.77
C GLY A 331 3.35 -1.26 -7.11
N TYR A 332 2.62 -1.08 -8.20
CA TYR A 332 1.67 -2.07 -8.69
C TYR A 332 2.09 -2.63 -10.05
N GLY A 333 1.58 -3.81 -10.42
CA GLY A 333 1.81 -4.44 -11.72
C GLY A 333 0.54 -4.56 -12.58
N LEU A 334 -0.64 -4.58 -11.93
CA LEU A 334 -1.94 -4.72 -12.62
C LEU A 334 -2.89 -3.61 -12.16
N LEU A 335 -3.62 -3.03 -13.11
CA LEU A 335 -4.62 -2.00 -12.86
C LEU A 335 -5.98 -2.45 -13.39
N ASN A 336 -7.02 -2.35 -12.56
CA ASN A 336 -8.40 -2.59 -12.92
C ASN A 336 -9.21 -1.29 -12.85
N ILE A 337 -9.75 -0.88 -13.99
CA ILE A 337 -10.65 0.28 -14.13
C ILE A 337 -12.03 -0.12 -14.66
N ALA A 338 -12.38 -1.40 -14.62
CA ALA A 338 -13.71 -1.87 -14.96
C ALA A 338 -14.75 -1.31 -13.97
N GLN A 339 -15.88 -0.86 -14.49
CA GLN A 339 -16.95 -0.27 -13.69
C GLN A 339 -18.24 -1.14 -13.73
N GLU A 340 -18.20 -2.27 -14.41
CA GLU A 340 -19.33 -3.18 -14.55
C GLU A 340 -18.88 -4.60 -14.88
N GLY A 341 -19.79 -5.55 -14.75
CA GLY A 341 -19.61 -6.94 -15.19
C GLY A 341 -18.67 -7.76 -14.31
N GLU A 342 -18.29 -8.93 -14.85
CA GLU A 342 -17.45 -9.91 -14.14
C GLU A 342 -16.03 -9.38 -13.85
N HIS A 343 -15.54 -8.42 -14.65
CA HIS A 343 -14.20 -7.84 -14.48
C HIS A 343 -14.06 -6.99 -13.22
N LEU A 344 -15.14 -6.61 -12.53
CA LEU A 344 -15.07 -5.99 -11.22
C LEU A 344 -14.29 -6.82 -10.19
N ARG A 345 -14.22 -8.14 -10.40
CA ARG A 345 -13.51 -9.08 -9.50
C ARG A 345 -12.06 -9.33 -9.89
N ALA A 346 -11.60 -8.75 -11.00
CA ALA A 346 -10.25 -8.97 -11.48
C ALA A 346 -9.24 -8.11 -10.73
N LEU A 347 -7.99 -8.57 -10.69
CA LEU A 347 -6.85 -7.74 -10.28
C LEU A 347 -6.57 -6.62 -11.30
N GLY A 348 -6.96 -6.82 -12.55
CA GLY A 348 -6.76 -5.91 -13.66
C GLY A 348 -5.96 -6.52 -14.81
N LYS A 349 -5.43 -5.64 -15.64
CA LYS A 349 -4.55 -5.97 -16.77
C LYS A 349 -3.17 -5.36 -16.58
N PRO A 350 -2.12 -5.93 -17.21
CA PRO A 350 -0.82 -5.28 -17.32
C PRO A 350 -0.96 -3.92 -18.02
N ASP A 351 -0.28 -2.92 -17.52
CA ASP A 351 -0.28 -1.57 -18.11
C ASP A 351 0.87 -1.31 -19.10
N GLY A 352 1.73 -2.31 -19.30
CA GLY A 352 2.84 -2.26 -20.24
C GLY A 352 4.12 -1.60 -19.71
N PHE A 353 4.17 -1.17 -18.45
CA PHE A 353 5.39 -0.62 -17.84
C PHE A 353 6.35 -1.70 -17.32
N CYS A 354 5.85 -2.90 -17.08
CA CYS A 354 6.63 -4.07 -16.72
C CYS A 354 6.12 -5.30 -17.48
N GLU A 355 6.94 -6.34 -17.54
CA GLU A 355 6.53 -7.62 -18.09
C GLU A 355 5.86 -8.44 -17.00
N ILE A 356 4.70 -9.02 -17.32
CA ILE A 356 3.94 -9.88 -16.40
C ILE A 356 3.56 -11.16 -17.13
N LYS A 357 3.81 -12.30 -16.49
CA LYS A 357 3.38 -13.63 -16.98
C LYS A 357 2.89 -14.50 -15.83
N LEU A 358 2.19 -15.55 -16.15
CA LEU A 358 2.03 -16.69 -15.27
C LEU A 358 3.07 -17.74 -15.61
N ASP A 359 3.68 -18.34 -14.59
CA ASP A 359 4.52 -19.52 -14.78
C ASP A 359 3.68 -20.81 -14.97
N GLU A 360 4.33 -21.94 -15.09
CA GLU A 360 3.67 -23.26 -15.27
C GLU A 360 2.74 -23.64 -14.10
N THR A 361 2.96 -23.08 -12.91
CA THR A 361 2.14 -23.30 -11.72
C THR A 361 0.99 -22.30 -11.58
N GLY A 362 0.93 -21.28 -12.46
CA GLY A 362 -0.01 -20.18 -12.39
C GLY A 362 0.44 -19.04 -11.47
N GLU A 363 1.71 -19.00 -11.07
CA GLU A 363 2.26 -17.92 -10.26
C GLU A 363 2.47 -16.64 -11.10
N ILE A 364 2.07 -15.49 -10.54
CA ILE A 364 2.36 -14.19 -11.17
C ILE A 364 3.85 -13.91 -11.04
N CYS A 365 4.53 -13.80 -12.19
CA CYS A 365 5.92 -13.41 -12.28
C CYS A 365 6.04 -12.04 -12.97
N VAL A 366 6.87 -11.16 -12.41
CA VAL A 366 7.04 -9.78 -12.90
C VAL A 366 8.51 -9.49 -13.17
N ARG A 367 8.79 -8.80 -14.28
CA ARG A 367 10.14 -8.36 -14.65
C ARG A 367 10.12 -6.91 -15.12
N GLY A 368 11.15 -6.15 -14.77
CA GLY A 368 11.35 -4.76 -15.20
C GLY A 368 11.96 -3.90 -14.11
N ASP A 369 12.10 -2.61 -14.42
CA ASP A 369 12.73 -1.63 -13.55
C ASP A 369 11.99 -1.39 -12.22
N VAL A 370 10.75 -1.84 -12.11
CA VAL A 370 9.94 -1.78 -10.87
C VAL A 370 10.35 -2.84 -9.83
N VAL A 371 11.08 -3.89 -10.25
CA VAL A 371 11.48 -4.98 -9.36
C VAL A 371 12.56 -4.51 -8.40
N MET A 372 12.43 -4.84 -7.12
CA MET A 372 13.38 -4.51 -6.06
C MET A 372 14.81 -4.93 -6.36
N LEU A 373 15.79 -4.35 -5.65
CA LEU A 373 17.19 -4.79 -5.70
C LEU A 373 17.39 -6.14 -4.99
N GLY A 374 16.47 -6.54 -4.13
CA GLY A 374 16.52 -7.74 -3.30
C GLY A 374 16.16 -7.46 -1.83
N TYR A 375 16.35 -8.44 -0.98
CA TYR A 375 16.17 -8.30 0.47
C TYR A 375 17.48 -7.92 1.17
N TYR A 376 17.42 -6.93 2.04
CA TYR A 376 18.57 -6.36 2.73
C TYR A 376 19.23 -7.37 3.67
N LYS A 377 20.52 -7.62 3.44
CA LYS A 377 21.34 -8.63 4.16
C LYS A 377 20.77 -10.06 4.10
N ASP A 378 19.95 -10.37 3.07
CA ASP A 378 19.36 -11.70 2.89
C ASP A 378 19.46 -12.14 1.40
N PRO A 379 20.65 -12.54 0.96
CA PRO A 379 20.86 -12.98 -0.42
C PRO A 379 20.15 -14.29 -0.77
N GLU A 380 19.92 -15.17 0.21
CA GLU A 380 19.22 -16.44 0.00
C GLU A 380 17.76 -16.18 -0.33
N ALA A 381 17.06 -15.37 0.49
CA ALA A 381 15.69 -14.99 0.20
C ALA A 381 15.57 -14.18 -1.09
N THR A 382 16.60 -13.40 -1.45
CA THR A 382 16.64 -12.67 -2.72
C THR A 382 16.69 -13.63 -3.90
N ALA A 383 17.55 -14.67 -3.86
CA ALA A 383 17.66 -15.66 -4.90
C ALA A 383 16.42 -16.57 -5.03
N GLU A 384 15.67 -16.77 -3.93
CA GLU A 384 14.36 -17.43 -3.96
C GLU A 384 13.27 -16.59 -4.62
N ALA A 385 13.33 -15.26 -4.43
CA ALA A 385 12.30 -14.34 -4.93
C ALA A 385 12.56 -13.87 -6.36
N ILE A 386 13.81 -13.69 -6.76
CA ILE A 386 14.19 -13.20 -8.10
C ILE A 386 15.07 -14.25 -8.76
N ASP A 387 14.57 -14.80 -9.87
CA ASP A 387 15.31 -15.82 -10.62
C ASP A 387 16.48 -15.23 -11.42
N LYS A 388 17.30 -16.11 -12.02
CA LYS A 388 18.48 -15.75 -12.83
C LYS A 388 18.17 -14.89 -14.07
N ASP A 389 16.93 -14.91 -14.55
CA ASP A 389 16.45 -14.18 -15.71
C ASP A 389 15.77 -12.84 -15.30
N GLY A 390 15.80 -12.50 -14.00
CA GLY A 390 15.28 -11.25 -13.42
C GLY A 390 13.78 -11.25 -13.19
N TRP A 391 13.11 -12.41 -13.19
CA TRP A 391 11.71 -12.51 -12.84
C TRP A 391 11.53 -12.58 -11.33
N LEU A 392 10.74 -11.66 -10.80
CA LEU A 392 10.26 -11.70 -9.42
C LEU A 392 9.07 -12.66 -9.35
N HIS A 393 9.18 -13.67 -8.50
CA HIS A 393 8.13 -14.61 -8.14
C HIS A 393 7.30 -14.03 -6.99
N SER A 394 6.05 -13.68 -7.27
CA SER A 394 5.20 -12.96 -6.30
C SER A 394 4.68 -13.82 -5.15
N GLY A 395 4.68 -15.12 -5.32
CA GLY A 395 4.01 -16.07 -4.43
C GLY A 395 2.48 -16.07 -4.59
N ASP A 396 1.91 -15.25 -5.46
CA ASP A 396 0.47 -15.16 -5.71
C ASP A 396 0.10 -15.96 -6.98
N LEU A 397 -0.90 -16.82 -6.87
CA LEU A 397 -1.41 -17.62 -7.97
C LEU A 397 -2.59 -16.92 -8.62
N ALA A 398 -2.65 -16.95 -9.95
CA ALA A 398 -3.71 -16.32 -10.73
C ALA A 398 -4.10 -17.16 -11.95
N ARG A 399 -5.22 -16.78 -12.55
CA ARG A 399 -5.61 -17.16 -13.88
C ARG A 399 -5.84 -15.91 -14.74
N VAL A 400 -5.74 -16.04 -16.04
CA VAL A 400 -6.05 -14.98 -17.01
C VAL A 400 -7.26 -15.43 -17.83
N ASP A 401 -8.19 -14.51 -18.07
CA ASP A 401 -9.32 -14.77 -18.96
C ASP A 401 -9.01 -14.41 -20.43
N GLU A 402 -9.97 -14.63 -21.33
CA GLU A 402 -9.82 -14.36 -22.77
C GLU A 402 -9.62 -12.87 -23.07
N ASP A 403 -10.11 -11.99 -22.19
CA ASP A 403 -9.96 -10.54 -22.30
C ASP A 403 -8.65 -10.02 -21.69
N GLY A 404 -7.82 -10.91 -21.12
CA GLY A 404 -6.52 -10.58 -20.52
C GLY A 404 -6.59 -10.03 -19.09
N PHE A 405 -7.71 -10.21 -18.40
CA PHE A 405 -7.80 -9.86 -16.97
C PHE A 405 -7.25 -10.97 -16.10
N TYR A 406 -6.46 -10.59 -15.10
CA TYR A 406 -5.90 -11.47 -14.09
C TYR A 406 -6.84 -11.60 -12.89
N TYR A 407 -7.01 -12.82 -12.38
CA TYR A 407 -7.84 -13.14 -11.21
C TYR A 407 -7.02 -13.96 -10.23
N ILE A 408 -6.90 -13.49 -8.98
CA ILE A 408 -6.23 -14.25 -7.93
C ILE A 408 -6.95 -15.57 -7.67
N THR A 409 -6.20 -16.65 -7.55
CA THR A 409 -6.70 -18.00 -7.22
C THR A 409 -6.19 -18.51 -5.89
N GLY A 410 -5.12 -17.90 -5.36
CA GLY A 410 -4.58 -18.25 -4.05
C GLY A 410 -3.15 -17.74 -3.85
N ARG A 411 -2.51 -18.25 -2.80
CA ARG A 411 -1.09 -18.05 -2.53
C ARG A 411 -0.34 -19.36 -2.53
N ARG A 412 0.79 -19.42 -3.25
CA ARG A 412 1.63 -20.63 -3.37
C ARG A 412 2.00 -21.25 -2.04
N LYS A 413 2.40 -20.44 -1.06
CA LYS A 413 2.76 -20.90 0.29
C LYS A 413 1.60 -21.38 1.16
N ASN A 414 0.37 -21.00 0.80
CA ASN A 414 -0.82 -21.40 1.54
C ASN A 414 -1.47 -22.65 0.95
N LEU A 415 -1.00 -23.12 -0.22
CA LEU A 415 -1.52 -24.33 -0.82
C LEU A 415 -1.44 -25.49 0.17
N ILE A 416 -2.54 -26.18 0.35
CA ILE A 416 -2.58 -27.46 1.05
C ILE A 416 -2.18 -28.53 0.03
N ILE A 417 -1.02 -29.13 0.24
CA ILE A 417 -0.51 -30.21 -0.61
C ILE A 417 -0.98 -31.52 -0.01
N LEU A 418 -1.88 -32.19 -0.71
CA LEU A 418 -2.43 -33.46 -0.25
C LEU A 418 -1.45 -34.62 -0.54
N ASP A 419 -1.52 -35.68 0.27
CA ASP A 419 -0.72 -36.90 0.06
C ASP A 419 -0.95 -37.55 -1.33
N SER A 420 -2.07 -37.24 -1.99
CA SER A 420 -2.43 -37.64 -3.36
C SER A 420 -1.76 -36.77 -4.46
N GLY A 421 -1.06 -35.72 -4.08
CA GLY A 421 -0.31 -34.83 -4.98
C GLY A 421 -1.10 -33.62 -5.49
N GLU A 422 -2.40 -33.49 -5.18
CA GLU A 422 -3.17 -32.32 -5.56
C GLU A 422 -2.87 -31.12 -4.65
N ASN A 423 -2.88 -29.94 -5.24
CA ASN A 423 -2.76 -28.66 -4.56
C ASN A 423 -4.14 -28.04 -4.39
N VAL A 424 -4.49 -27.64 -3.16
CA VAL A 424 -5.77 -27.00 -2.85
C VAL A 424 -5.52 -25.61 -2.27
N SER A 425 -6.11 -24.58 -2.90
CA SER A 425 -6.07 -23.21 -2.38
C SER A 425 -7.07 -23.06 -1.23
N PRO A 426 -6.62 -22.74 -0.02
CA PRO A 426 -7.51 -22.42 1.10
C PRO A 426 -8.43 -21.24 0.79
N GLU A 427 -7.90 -20.23 0.09
CA GLU A 427 -8.63 -19.02 -0.26
C GLU A 427 -9.84 -19.30 -1.15
N GLU A 428 -9.74 -20.27 -2.05
CA GLU A 428 -10.85 -20.72 -2.88
C GLU A 428 -12.00 -21.26 -2.01
N LEU A 429 -11.66 -22.10 -1.03
CA LEU A 429 -12.64 -22.72 -0.13
C LEU A 429 -13.22 -21.69 0.85
N GLU A 430 -12.41 -20.76 1.37
CA GLU A 430 -12.85 -19.66 2.23
C GLU A 430 -13.85 -18.75 1.52
N LYS A 431 -13.62 -18.45 0.25
CA LYS A 431 -14.58 -17.70 -0.59
C LYS A 431 -15.92 -18.41 -0.73
N LEU A 432 -15.89 -19.74 -0.84
CA LEU A 432 -17.12 -20.53 -0.92
C LEU A 432 -17.85 -20.58 0.42
N LEU A 433 -17.10 -20.70 1.53
CA LEU A 433 -17.64 -20.63 2.88
C LEU A 433 -18.26 -19.28 3.19
N GLY A 434 -17.68 -18.17 2.72
CA GLY A 434 -18.18 -16.81 2.89
C GLY A 434 -19.54 -16.53 2.24
N LYS A 435 -20.07 -17.45 1.43
CA LYS A 435 -21.46 -17.36 0.92
C LYS A 435 -22.53 -17.66 2.01
N CYS A 436 -22.12 -18.27 3.12
CA CYS A 436 -23.00 -18.50 4.26
C CYS A 436 -23.03 -17.26 5.16
N THR A 437 -24.17 -16.61 5.29
CA THR A 437 -24.38 -15.40 6.07
C THR A 437 -24.16 -15.59 7.58
N ASP A 438 -24.24 -16.83 8.07
CA ASP A 438 -23.98 -17.18 9.47
C ASP A 438 -22.49 -17.37 9.78
N ILE A 439 -21.61 -17.35 8.77
CA ILE A 439 -20.15 -17.37 8.93
C ILE A 439 -19.63 -15.94 8.97
N LYS A 440 -19.09 -15.52 10.12
CA LYS A 440 -18.46 -14.20 10.30
C LYS A 440 -17.06 -14.14 9.71
N GLU A 441 -16.26 -15.16 10.01
CA GLU A 441 -14.88 -15.32 9.55
C GLU A 441 -14.57 -16.81 9.41
N CYS A 442 -13.68 -17.14 8.49
CA CYS A 442 -13.17 -18.52 8.37
C CYS A 442 -11.72 -18.54 7.91
N VAL A 443 -11.01 -19.58 8.31
CA VAL A 443 -9.68 -19.93 7.84
C VAL A 443 -9.68 -21.39 7.49
N VAL A 444 -9.31 -21.71 6.25
CA VAL A 444 -9.08 -23.07 5.79
C VAL A 444 -7.58 -23.37 5.88
N LYS A 445 -7.23 -24.53 6.45
CA LYS A 445 -5.85 -24.96 6.65
C LYS A 445 -5.73 -26.47 6.65
N GLU A 446 -4.50 -26.96 6.60
CA GLU A 446 -4.23 -28.37 6.84
C GLU A 446 -4.49 -28.71 8.32
N MET A 447 -5.29 -29.75 8.56
CA MET A 447 -5.61 -30.28 9.87
C MET A 447 -5.46 -31.81 9.83
N GLY A 448 -4.34 -32.31 10.37
CA GLY A 448 -4.06 -33.75 10.39
C GLY A 448 -4.04 -34.39 9.00
N LYS A 449 -3.30 -33.81 8.05
CA LYS A 449 -3.18 -34.23 6.64
C LYS A 449 -4.48 -34.18 5.84
N LYS A 450 -5.45 -33.41 6.29
CA LYS A 450 -6.74 -33.20 5.63
C LYS A 450 -7.05 -31.70 5.57
N ILE A 451 -7.95 -31.34 4.68
CA ILE A 451 -8.47 -29.99 4.62
C ILE A 451 -9.41 -29.76 5.80
N GLY A 452 -9.10 -28.79 6.64
CA GLY A 452 -9.95 -28.35 7.74
C GLY A 452 -10.31 -26.89 7.65
N ALA A 453 -11.40 -26.50 8.31
CA ALA A 453 -11.85 -25.11 8.42
C ALA A 453 -12.06 -24.73 9.90
N VAL A 454 -11.50 -23.58 10.30
CA VAL A 454 -11.84 -22.92 11.58
C VAL A 454 -12.79 -21.78 11.23
N ILE A 455 -13.98 -21.80 11.80
CA ILE A 455 -15.09 -20.91 11.43
C ILE A 455 -15.56 -20.14 12.66
N CYS A 456 -15.57 -18.81 12.58
CA CYS A 456 -16.19 -17.95 13.57
C CYS A 456 -17.68 -17.78 13.25
N CYS A 457 -18.55 -18.21 14.18
CA CYS A 457 -20.00 -18.06 14.08
C CYS A 457 -20.61 -17.93 15.47
N GLU A 458 -21.90 -17.50 15.54
CA GLU A 458 -22.63 -17.54 16.80
C GLU A 458 -22.87 -19.00 17.26
N PRO A 459 -22.87 -19.29 18.58
CA PRO A 459 -23.02 -20.65 19.08
C PRO A 459 -24.32 -21.35 18.63
N ASP A 460 -25.41 -20.60 18.52
CA ASP A 460 -26.72 -21.10 18.05
C ASP A 460 -26.74 -21.40 16.53
N LYS A 461 -25.72 -20.93 15.79
CA LYS A 461 -25.57 -21.10 14.32
C LYS A 461 -24.64 -22.25 13.94
N GLU A 462 -23.92 -22.84 14.89
CA GLU A 462 -22.94 -23.89 14.60
C GLU A 462 -23.53 -25.03 13.75
N GLN A 463 -24.71 -25.53 14.10
CA GLN A 463 -25.34 -26.62 13.36
C GLN A 463 -25.70 -26.21 11.92
N THR A 464 -26.15 -24.98 11.70
CA THR A 464 -26.45 -24.42 10.37
C THR A 464 -25.19 -24.35 9.51
N VAL A 465 -24.09 -23.86 10.10
CA VAL A 465 -22.78 -23.77 9.44
C VAL A 465 -22.26 -25.16 9.06
N ARG A 466 -22.33 -26.15 9.95
CA ARG A 466 -21.91 -27.52 9.66
C ARG A 466 -22.73 -28.17 8.56
N THR A 467 -24.03 -27.90 8.52
CA THR A 467 -24.92 -28.34 7.47
C THR A 467 -24.53 -27.70 6.12
N PHE A 468 -24.30 -26.38 6.12
CA PHE A 468 -23.82 -25.67 4.91
C PHE A 468 -22.50 -26.25 4.38
N VAL A 469 -21.50 -26.51 5.23
CA VAL A 469 -20.23 -27.15 4.82
C VAL A 469 -20.49 -28.55 4.22
N THR A 470 -21.42 -29.30 4.78
CA THR A 470 -21.77 -30.64 4.25
C THR A 470 -22.39 -30.53 2.86
N GLU A 471 -23.28 -29.57 2.63
CA GLU A 471 -23.87 -29.31 1.32
C GLU A 471 -22.84 -28.77 0.31
N LEU A 472 -21.99 -27.85 0.72
CA LEU A 472 -20.88 -27.35 -0.08
C LEU A 472 -19.98 -28.50 -0.54
N ASN A 473 -19.63 -29.41 0.36
CA ASN A 473 -18.79 -30.57 0.05
C ASN A 473 -19.40 -31.49 -1.03
N ARG A 474 -20.73 -31.51 -1.19
CA ARG A 474 -21.38 -32.28 -2.26
C ARG A 474 -21.12 -31.68 -3.64
N THR A 475 -20.87 -30.37 -3.71
CA THR A 475 -20.57 -29.66 -4.95
C THR A 475 -19.09 -29.68 -5.31
N LEU A 476 -18.21 -30.04 -4.35
CA LEU A 476 -16.76 -30.04 -4.51
C LEU A 476 -16.22 -31.40 -4.96
N PRO A 477 -15.14 -31.41 -5.78
CA PRO A 477 -14.35 -32.62 -6.03
C PRO A 477 -13.87 -33.25 -4.71
N LEU A 478 -13.70 -34.55 -4.70
CA LEU A 478 -13.33 -35.29 -3.47
C LEU A 478 -12.10 -34.71 -2.77
N TYR A 479 -11.07 -34.37 -3.53
CA TYR A 479 -9.82 -33.83 -3.02
C TYR A 479 -9.94 -32.41 -2.43
N LYS A 480 -10.97 -31.62 -2.76
CA LYS A 480 -11.22 -30.28 -2.20
C LYS A 480 -12.16 -30.28 -0.99
N ARG A 481 -12.71 -31.42 -0.58
CA ARG A 481 -13.71 -31.46 0.49
C ARG A 481 -13.10 -31.11 1.86
N ILE A 482 -13.79 -30.27 2.60
CA ILE A 482 -13.46 -29.89 3.96
C ILE A 482 -13.83 -31.05 4.88
N SER A 483 -12.83 -31.70 5.47
CA SER A 483 -13.00 -32.92 6.26
C SER A 483 -13.12 -32.69 7.76
N ALA A 484 -12.61 -31.53 8.24
CA ALA A 484 -12.68 -31.13 9.64
C ALA A 484 -13.25 -29.71 9.74
N VAL A 485 -14.15 -29.49 10.71
CA VAL A 485 -14.73 -28.17 10.97
C VAL A 485 -14.67 -27.89 12.46
N GLU A 486 -13.97 -26.84 12.84
CA GLU A 486 -13.94 -26.29 14.18
C GLU A 486 -14.70 -24.97 14.18
N CYS A 487 -15.69 -24.82 15.08
CA CYS A 487 -16.44 -23.59 15.24
C CYS A 487 -16.01 -22.87 16.53
N THR A 488 -15.95 -21.53 16.47
CA THR A 488 -15.65 -20.67 17.61
C THR A 488 -16.55 -19.44 17.61
N ALA A 489 -16.88 -18.93 18.78
CA ALA A 489 -17.56 -17.64 18.92
C ALA A 489 -16.57 -16.47 18.96
N GLU A 490 -15.29 -16.75 19.25
CA GLU A 490 -14.25 -15.74 19.32
C GLU A 490 -13.73 -15.35 17.94
N PRO A 491 -13.40 -14.06 17.71
CA PRO A 491 -12.76 -13.61 16.47
C PRO A 491 -11.47 -14.38 16.19
N LEU A 492 -11.22 -14.68 14.91
CA LEU A 492 -10.02 -15.41 14.53
C LEU A 492 -8.76 -14.55 14.68
N PRO A 493 -7.59 -15.17 15.02
CA PRO A 493 -6.35 -14.45 15.24
C PRO A 493 -5.90 -13.64 14.02
N ARG A 494 -5.42 -12.41 14.25
CA ARG A 494 -4.94 -11.51 13.20
C ARG A 494 -3.53 -11.02 13.52
N ASN A 495 -2.78 -10.68 12.48
CA ASN A 495 -1.51 -9.97 12.64
C ASN A 495 -1.73 -8.47 12.91
N ALA A 496 -0.65 -7.72 13.17
CA ALA A 496 -0.67 -6.28 13.42
C ALA A 496 -1.29 -5.44 12.28
N MET A 497 -1.40 -6.00 11.07
CA MET A 497 -2.02 -5.38 9.90
C MET A 497 -3.51 -5.77 9.74
N GLY A 498 -4.08 -6.50 10.71
CA GLY A 498 -5.47 -6.95 10.68
C GLY A 498 -5.75 -8.16 9.79
N LYS A 499 -4.71 -8.79 9.21
CA LYS A 499 -4.85 -9.97 8.34
C LYS A 499 -4.96 -11.25 9.17
N LEU A 500 -5.91 -12.13 8.81
CA LEU A 500 -6.12 -13.42 9.44
C LEU A 500 -4.85 -14.29 9.42
N LEU A 501 -4.55 -14.90 10.56
CA LEU A 501 -3.44 -15.85 10.70
C LEU A 501 -3.94 -17.28 10.45
N ARG A 502 -3.18 -18.04 9.65
CA ARG A 502 -3.50 -19.45 9.31
C ARG A 502 -2.80 -20.47 10.21
N LYS A 503 -2.23 -20.05 11.33
CA LYS A 503 -1.53 -20.93 12.26
C LYS A 503 -2.47 -21.57 13.25
#